data_64ae4bf9307ef7857c9b559bb6e07e4e
#
_entry.id   64ae4bf9307ef7857c9b559bb6e07e4e
#
_cell.length_a   1.000
_cell.length_b   1.000
_cell.length_c   1.000
_cell.angle_alpha   90.00
_cell.angle_beta   90.00
_cell.angle_gamma   90.00
#
_symmetry.space_group_name_H-M   'P 1'
#
loop_
_entity.id
_entity.type
_entity.pdbx_description
1 polymer ?
#
loop_
_entity_poly.entity_id
_entity_poly.type
_entity_poly.pdbx_seq_one_letter_code
_entity_poly.pdbx_strand_id
1 'polypeptide(L)'
;MIFSDYITKQDVASLPFGFQHVRTLRSVIDEYYQKAFSPEIINALKITDQSGYMAKLISEHFEGEKTSGSTIESTEQQLQMNLYYICQKFSDCIRKIKLKKNITILIDGIDIRPSQIPYLDYIDCIRGLSNACWSLNTELFANVKDSKGHCRIVLLLRPDIYNSLNLQNAANKLADNAVFLEWRTTYSDYKTSYLYKMANRLLSYNQEKNIFPDIWEEYFDWDIPSSNLKARKKDTAFTEFLKISLSRPRDIQRILSILRNIMIQKGIDSQDKFDYSVFQSNQFQNEYSEYFLSSLKDQLSFYYSEEEYIHFRKFFDYFDSPQFSFDEYHNIYNQYLDYIMDNAPEIPEFMESPKSFLQLLYDSNIIVAIEKDGKYFHFSYREKSPSNIAPMVLYSPDIQYRFHYGLYKKAKLGRYNN
;
A
#
# COMPACT_ATOMS: atom_id res chain seq x y z
N MET A 1 -20.60 -14.20 4.37
CA MET A 1 -19.73 -15.34 4.68
C MET A 1 -18.81 -15.01 5.85
N ILE A 2 -17.74 -14.19 5.73
CA ILE A 2 -16.77 -13.91 6.80
C ILE A 2 -17.45 -13.63 8.16
N PHE A 3 -18.44 -12.73 8.19
CA PHE A 3 -19.18 -12.41 9.40
C PHE A 3 -19.88 -13.60 10.03
N SER A 4 -20.50 -14.49 9.23
CA SER A 4 -21.23 -15.67 9.75
C SER A 4 -20.31 -16.77 10.26
N ASP A 5 -19.11 -16.89 9.69
CA ASP A 5 -18.17 -17.99 9.99
C ASP A 5 -17.41 -17.73 11.29
N TYR A 6 -17.11 -16.45 11.60
CA TYR A 6 -16.35 -16.06 12.79
C TYR A 6 -17.23 -15.72 14.01
N ILE A 7 -18.54 -15.54 13.86
CA ILE A 7 -19.41 -15.28 15.00
C ILE A 7 -19.71 -16.60 15.77
N THR A 8 -19.40 -16.59 17.04
CA THR A 8 -19.70 -17.67 17.99
C THR A 8 -20.90 -17.35 18.88
N LYS A 9 -21.39 -18.37 19.59
CA LYS A 9 -22.45 -18.16 20.59
C LYS A 9 -22.07 -17.17 21.70
N GLN A 10 -20.77 -17.00 21.96
CA GLN A 10 -20.28 -16.08 23.00
C GLN A 10 -20.37 -14.62 22.57
N ASP A 11 -20.35 -14.36 21.27
CA ASP A 11 -20.33 -13.00 20.69
C ASP A 11 -21.75 -12.43 20.52
N VAL A 12 -22.78 -13.28 20.57
CA VAL A 12 -24.19 -12.88 20.38
C VAL A 12 -24.89 -12.78 21.72
N ALA A 13 -25.82 -11.82 21.85
CA ALA A 13 -26.64 -11.65 23.06
C ALA A 13 -27.39 -12.92 23.37
N SER A 14 -27.45 -13.27 24.66
CA SER A 14 -28.14 -14.46 25.21
C SER A 14 -29.64 -14.33 25.26
N LEU A 15 -30.24 -13.47 24.47
CA LEU A 15 -31.69 -13.38 24.30
C LEU A 15 -32.24 -14.68 23.68
N PRO A 16 -33.49 -15.06 23.93
CA PRO A 16 -34.12 -16.17 23.23
C PRO A 16 -33.93 -15.96 21.72
N PHE A 17 -33.39 -16.96 21.07
CA PHE A 17 -33.08 -16.94 19.62
C PHE A 17 -31.87 -16.14 19.16
N GLY A 18 -31.02 -15.57 20.01
CA GLY A 18 -29.85 -14.77 19.56
C GLY A 18 -28.96 -15.48 18.55
N PHE A 19 -28.56 -16.72 18.81
CA PHE A 19 -27.75 -17.53 17.87
C PHE A 19 -28.58 -18.13 16.71
N GLN A 20 -29.91 -18.19 16.85
CA GLN A 20 -30.80 -18.61 15.77
C GLN A 20 -30.71 -17.67 14.58
N HIS A 21 -30.56 -16.36 14.81
CA HIS A 21 -30.40 -15.38 13.73
C HIS A 21 -29.10 -15.57 12.95
N VAL A 22 -28.00 -16.00 13.60
CA VAL A 22 -26.74 -16.34 12.88
C VAL A 22 -26.94 -17.59 12.03
N ARG A 23 -27.66 -18.59 12.53
CA ARG A 23 -28.00 -19.80 11.74
C ARG A 23 -28.89 -19.45 10.56
N THR A 24 -29.87 -18.56 10.76
CA THR A 24 -30.71 -18.06 9.66
C THR A 24 -29.87 -17.33 8.62
N LEU A 25 -28.91 -16.49 9.02
CA LEU A 25 -28.01 -15.83 8.10
C LEU A 25 -27.18 -16.85 7.29
N ARG A 26 -26.64 -17.88 7.95
CA ARG A 26 -25.91 -18.98 7.25
C ARG A 26 -26.79 -19.70 6.24
N SER A 27 -28.01 -20.07 6.64
CA SER A 27 -28.97 -20.70 5.73
C SER A 27 -29.30 -19.81 4.52
N VAL A 28 -29.46 -18.51 4.73
CA VAL A 28 -29.69 -17.55 3.64
C VAL A 28 -28.46 -17.43 2.74
N ILE A 29 -27.24 -17.44 3.30
CA ILE A 29 -26.00 -17.46 2.49
C ILE A 29 -25.95 -18.71 1.64
N ASP A 30 -26.17 -19.91 2.23
CA ASP A 30 -26.12 -21.18 1.51
C ASP A 30 -27.19 -21.27 0.41
N GLU A 31 -28.40 -20.71 0.66
CA GLU A 31 -29.48 -20.70 -0.29
C GLU A 31 -29.27 -19.74 -1.47
N TYR A 32 -28.78 -18.54 -1.19
CA TYR A 32 -28.74 -17.46 -2.20
C TYR A 32 -27.37 -17.27 -2.84
N TYR A 33 -26.27 -17.66 -2.16
CA TYR A 33 -24.94 -17.49 -2.70
C TYR A 33 -24.73 -18.27 -3.99
N GLN A 34 -25.18 -19.54 -4.03
CA GLN A 34 -25.11 -20.36 -5.24
C GLN A 34 -25.97 -19.81 -6.37
N LYS A 35 -27.13 -19.21 -6.05
CA LYS A 35 -28.04 -18.61 -7.06
C LYS A 35 -27.49 -17.29 -7.61
N ALA A 36 -26.76 -16.52 -6.82
CA ALA A 36 -26.11 -15.29 -7.27
C ALA A 36 -25.04 -15.55 -8.33
N PHE A 37 -24.48 -16.76 -8.32
CA PHE A 37 -23.48 -17.23 -9.27
C PHE A 37 -24.03 -18.40 -10.12
N SER A 38 -25.27 -18.29 -10.54
CA SER A 38 -25.86 -19.30 -11.44
C SER A 38 -25.12 -19.40 -12.78
N PRO A 39 -25.15 -20.54 -13.47
CA PRO A 39 -24.48 -20.71 -14.77
C PRO A 39 -24.83 -19.64 -15.80
N GLU A 40 -26.07 -19.13 -15.77
CA GLU A 40 -26.52 -18.08 -16.68
C GLU A 40 -25.82 -16.74 -16.39
N ILE A 41 -25.73 -16.37 -15.11
CA ILE A 41 -25.04 -15.16 -14.65
C ILE A 41 -23.54 -15.26 -14.96
N ILE A 42 -22.94 -16.40 -14.69
CA ILE A 42 -21.56 -16.71 -15.00
C ILE A 42 -21.27 -16.61 -16.50
N ASN A 43 -22.15 -17.15 -17.33
CA ASN A 43 -22.02 -17.07 -18.79
C ASN A 43 -22.17 -15.63 -19.30
N ALA A 44 -23.07 -14.84 -18.73
CA ALA A 44 -23.23 -13.43 -19.11
C ALA A 44 -21.99 -12.62 -18.76
N LEU A 45 -21.40 -12.85 -17.58
CA LEU A 45 -20.13 -12.22 -17.16
C LEU A 45 -18.96 -12.64 -18.07
N LYS A 46 -18.89 -13.90 -18.51
CA LYS A 46 -17.88 -14.38 -19.48
C LYS A 46 -17.96 -13.67 -20.84
N ILE A 47 -19.14 -13.35 -21.30
CA ILE A 47 -19.35 -12.72 -22.62
C ILE A 47 -18.97 -11.24 -22.57
N THR A 48 -19.17 -10.58 -21.42
CA THR A 48 -18.79 -9.16 -21.22
C THR A 48 -17.31 -8.98 -20.84
N ASP A 49 -16.66 -10.01 -20.35
CA ASP A 49 -15.24 -9.96 -19.95
C ASP A 49 -14.31 -10.19 -21.13
N GLN A 50 -13.85 -9.12 -21.75
CA GLN A 50 -12.83 -9.17 -22.82
C GLN A 50 -11.45 -9.62 -22.34
N SER A 51 -11.18 -9.55 -21.03
CA SER A 51 -9.87 -9.91 -20.43
C SER A 51 -9.68 -11.41 -20.19
N GLY A 52 -10.75 -12.22 -20.25
CA GLY A 52 -10.71 -13.65 -19.97
C GLY A 52 -10.46 -14.03 -18.50
N TYR A 53 -10.29 -13.06 -17.61
CA TYR A 53 -10.00 -13.28 -16.19
C TYR A 53 -11.18 -13.91 -15.46
N MET A 54 -12.38 -13.37 -15.67
CA MET A 54 -13.61 -13.95 -15.10
C MET A 54 -13.87 -15.35 -15.61
N ALA A 55 -13.59 -15.60 -16.90
CA ALA A 55 -13.69 -16.94 -17.47
C ALA A 55 -12.78 -17.96 -16.77
N LYS A 56 -11.55 -17.54 -16.41
CA LYS A 56 -10.58 -18.39 -15.69
C LYS A 56 -11.00 -18.62 -14.23
N LEU A 57 -11.42 -17.59 -13.52
CA LEU A 57 -11.87 -17.65 -12.13
C LEU A 57 -13.11 -18.51 -11.97
N ILE A 58 -13.99 -18.50 -12.97
CA ILE A 58 -15.21 -19.29 -13.04
C ILE A 58 -14.88 -20.76 -13.36
N SER A 59 -13.95 -21.04 -14.31
CA SER A 59 -13.56 -22.41 -14.63
C SER A 59 -12.88 -23.11 -13.46
N GLU A 60 -12.08 -22.40 -12.65
CA GLU A 60 -11.41 -22.96 -11.48
C GLU A 60 -12.37 -23.30 -10.31
N HIS A 61 -13.52 -22.63 -10.24
CA HIS A 61 -14.44 -22.78 -9.10
C HIS A 61 -15.80 -23.40 -9.44
N PHE A 62 -16.16 -23.52 -10.72
CA PHE A 62 -17.53 -23.89 -11.14
C PHE A 62 -17.61 -24.79 -12.39
N GLU A 63 -16.70 -25.74 -12.59
CA GLU A 63 -16.86 -26.74 -13.66
C GLU A 63 -18.01 -27.71 -13.38
N GLY A 64 -19.16 -27.41 -13.95
CA GLY A 64 -20.31 -28.31 -13.99
C GLY A 64 -21.53 -27.69 -14.65
N GLU A 65 -21.77 -28.07 -15.90
CA GLU A 65 -22.94 -27.92 -16.74
C GLU A 65 -22.96 -26.80 -17.81
N LYS A 66 -23.06 -27.32 -19.06
CA LYS A 66 -23.27 -26.52 -20.28
C LYS A 66 -24.75 -26.24 -20.48
N THR A 67 -25.10 -24.96 -20.71
CA THR A 67 -26.39 -24.64 -21.39
C THR A 67 -26.25 -23.44 -22.32
N SER A 68 -26.96 -23.52 -23.43
CA SER A 68 -26.87 -22.64 -24.60
C SER A 68 -27.82 -21.44 -24.52
N GLY A 69 -27.29 -20.29 -24.92
CA GLY A 69 -27.95 -19.21 -25.66
C GLY A 69 -29.21 -18.55 -25.12
N SER A 70 -29.09 -17.35 -24.53
CA SER A 70 -30.13 -16.32 -24.55
C SER A 70 -29.54 -14.92 -24.32
N THR A 71 -30.22 -13.92 -24.81
CA THR A 71 -29.84 -12.54 -25.08
C THR A 71 -29.25 -11.78 -23.89
N ILE A 72 -28.13 -11.07 -24.11
CA ILE A 72 -27.23 -10.41 -23.13
C ILE A 72 -27.92 -9.35 -22.26
N GLU A 73 -28.83 -8.53 -22.82
CA GLU A 73 -29.49 -7.43 -22.08
C GLU A 73 -30.47 -7.89 -20.99
N SER A 74 -31.17 -8.96 -21.20
CA SER A 74 -32.10 -9.51 -20.20
C SER A 74 -31.37 -10.13 -19.02
N THR A 75 -30.12 -10.57 -19.21
CA THR A 75 -29.30 -11.24 -18.20
C THR A 75 -28.64 -10.24 -17.23
N GLU A 76 -28.22 -9.06 -17.72
CA GLU A 76 -27.68 -8.00 -16.84
C GLU A 76 -28.73 -7.43 -15.89
N GLN A 77 -29.93 -7.14 -16.39
CA GLN A 77 -31.03 -6.66 -15.54
C GLN A 77 -31.45 -7.71 -14.52
N GLN A 78 -31.48 -8.98 -14.91
CA GLN A 78 -31.83 -10.09 -14.03
C GLN A 78 -30.77 -10.30 -12.96
N LEU A 79 -29.49 -10.15 -13.29
CA LEU A 79 -28.38 -10.18 -12.36
C LEU A 79 -28.45 -9.06 -11.32
N GLN A 80 -28.66 -7.81 -11.75
CA GLN A 80 -28.80 -6.67 -10.87
C GLN A 80 -29.98 -6.82 -9.91
N MET A 81 -31.11 -7.29 -10.38
CA MET A 81 -32.30 -7.56 -9.55
C MET A 81 -32.04 -8.66 -8.51
N ASN A 82 -31.37 -9.75 -8.91
CA ASN A 82 -31.03 -10.84 -8.00
C ASN A 82 -30.06 -10.40 -6.93
N LEU A 83 -28.99 -9.65 -7.27
CA LEU A 83 -28.02 -9.12 -6.32
C LEU A 83 -28.67 -8.15 -5.32
N TYR A 84 -29.54 -7.26 -5.79
CA TYR A 84 -30.28 -6.35 -4.92
C TYR A 84 -31.16 -7.11 -3.91
N TYR A 85 -31.92 -8.11 -4.36
CA TYR A 85 -32.73 -8.94 -3.50
C TYR A 85 -31.91 -9.71 -2.46
N ILE A 86 -30.77 -10.27 -2.86
CA ILE A 86 -29.85 -10.98 -1.98
C ILE A 86 -29.28 -10.03 -0.93
N CYS A 87 -28.83 -8.83 -1.32
CA CYS A 87 -28.37 -7.81 -0.39
C CYS A 87 -29.41 -7.41 0.63
N GLN A 88 -30.67 -7.26 0.22
CA GLN A 88 -31.77 -7.00 1.16
C GLN A 88 -31.97 -8.16 2.15
N LYS A 89 -32.01 -9.39 1.69
CA LYS A 89 -32.16 -10.57 2.57
C LYS A 89 -31.03 -10.67 3.58
N PHE A 90 -29.78 -10.44 3.16
CA PHE A 90 -28.64 -10.43 4.08
C PHE A 90 -28.75 -9.29 5.10
N SER A 91 -29.12 -8.10 4.67
CA SER A 91 -29.31 -6.93 5.52
C SER A 91 -30.38 -7.18 6.58
N ASP A 92 -31.51 -7.78 6.21
CA ASP A 92 -32.59 -8.10 7.12
C ASP A 92 -32.18 -9.14 8.19
N CYS A 93 -31.37 -10.12 7.79
CA CYS A 93 -30.81 -11.11 8.71
C CYS A 93 -29.79 -10.46 9.67
N ILE A 94 -28.88 -9.63 9.15
CA ILE A 94 -27.84 -8.97 9.94
C ILE A 94 -28.45 -8.02 10.97
N ARG A 95 -29.50 -7.25 10.63
CA ARG A 95 -30.21 -6.35 11.57
C ARG A 95 -30.80 -7.06 12.78
N LYS A 96 -31.09 -8.35 12.66
CA LYS A 96 -31.63 -9.17 13.75
C LYS A 96 -30.55 -9.69 14.70
N ILE A 97 -29.28 -9.67 14.32
CA ILE A 97 -28.17 -10.16 15.12
C ILE A 97 -27.77 -9.11 16.15
N LYS A 98 -27.81 -9.48 17.43
CA LYS A 98 -27.43 -8.62 18.56
C LYS A 98 -26.08 -9.08 19.11
N LEU A 99 -25.08 -8.23 19.01
CA LEU A 99 -23.72 -8.51 19.46
C LEU A 99 -23.53 -8.14 20.92
N LYS A 100 -22.71 -8.91 21.64
CA LYS A 100 -22.27 -8.60 23.02
C LYS A 100 -21.02 -7.73 23.02
N LYS A 101 -20.17 -7.88 22.01
CA LYS A 101 -18.85 -7.22 21.85
C LYS A 101 -18.77 -6.53 20.50
N ASN A 102 -17.88 -5.54 20.43
CA ASN A 102 -17.54 -4.94 19.14
C ASN A 102 -16.79 -5.94 18.27
N ILE A 103 -17.15 -5.99 17.00
CA ILE A 103 -16.48 -6.79 15.97
C ILE A 103 -15.96 -5.83 14.91
N THR A 104 -14.65 -5.88 14.64
CA THR A 104 -14.03 -5.13 13.57
C THR A 104 -13.53 -6.11 12.51
N ILE A 105 -13.95 -5.93 11.28
CA ILE A 105 -13.49 -6.67 10.10
C ILE A 105 -12.45 -5.79 9.42
N LEU A 106 -11.21 -6.25 9.36
CA LEU A 106 -10.12 -5.58 8.64
C LEU A 106 -9.99 -6.21 7.26
N ILE A 107 -10.03 -5.40 6.22
CA ILE A 107 -9.76 -5.82 4.84
C ILE A 107 -8.41 -5.24 4.44
N ASP A 108 -7.44 -6.13 4.27
CA ASP A 108 -6.05 -5.82 3.91
C ASP A 108 -5.70 -6.44 2.55
N GLY A 109 -4.61 -5.97 1.94
CA GLY A 109 -4.07 -6.53 0.69
C GLY A 109 -4.81 -6.12 -0.59
N ILE A 110 -5.72 -5.14 -0.51
CA ILE A 110 -6.43 -4.61 -1.69
C ILE A 110 -5.57 -3.66 -2.52
N ASP A 111 -4.33 -3.43 -2.12
CA ASP A 111 -3.31 -2.71 -2.88
C ASP A 111 -2.48 -3.63 -3.79
N ILE A 112 -2.77 -4.93 -3.79
CA ILE A 112 -2.15 -5.92 -4.67
C ILE A 112 -3.12 -6.22 -5.82
N ARG A 113 -2.89 -5.57 -6.97
CA ARG A 113 -3.68 -5.83 -8.17
C ARG A 113 -3.26 -7.16 -8.79
N PRO A 114 -4.20 -8.10 -9.05
CA PRO A 114 -3.91 -9.27 -9.87
C PRO A 114 -3.47 -8.86 -11.28
N SER A 115 -2.38 -9.46 -11.78
CA SER A 115 -1.79 -9.08 -13.06
C SER A 115 -2.72 -9.20 -14.26
N GLN A 116 -3.73 -10.09 -14.17
CA GLN A 116 -4.71 -10.33 -15.22
C GLN A 116 -5.85 -9.30 -15.25
N ILE A 117 -6.00 -8.47 -14.20
CA ILE A 117 -7.06 -7.46 -14.14
C ILE A 117 -6.49 -6.12 -14.62
N PRO A 118 -7.09 -5.47 -15.65
CA PRO A 118 -6.72 -4.13 -16.07
C PRO A 118 -6.77 -3.13 -14.90
N TYR A 119 -5.90 -2.12 -14.95
CA TYR A 119 -5.79 -1.12 -13.88
C TYR A 119 -7.13 -0.42 -13.58
N LEU A 120 -7.81 0.07 -14.62
CA LEU A 120 -9.08 0.80 -14.47
C LEU A 120 -10.17 -0.08 -13.87
N ASP A 121 -10.30 -1.33 -14.33
CA ASP A 121 -11.28 -2.28 -13.80
C ASP A 121 -11.03 -2.58 -12.32
N TYR A 122 -9.75 -2.67 -11.91
CA TYR A 122 -9.41 -2.88 -10.53
C TYR A 122 -9.69 -1.65 -9.65
N ILE A 123 -9.42 -0.46 -10.15
CA ILE A 123 -9.82 0.81 -9.48
C ILE A 123 -11.33 0.86 -9.26
N ASP A 124 -12.13 0.47 -10.24
CA ASP A 124 -13.58 0.42 -10.13
C ASP A 124 -14.05 -0.60 -9.10
N CYS A 125 -13.42 -1.77 -9.04
CA CYS A 125 -13.67 -2.76 -7.98
C CYS A 125 -13.39 -2.18 -6.58
N ILE A 126 -12.25 -1.53 -6.38
CA ILE A 126 -11.90 -0.92 -5.07
C ILE A 126 -12.85 0.23 -4.74
N ARG A 127 -13.23 1.03 -5.74
CA ARG A 127 -14.24 2.10 -5.58
C ARG A 127 -15.58 1.54 -5.10
N GLY A 128 -16.05 0.47 -5.76
CA GLY A 128 -17.26 -0.26 -5.36
C GLY A 128 -17.18 -0.80 -3.95
N LEU A 129 -16.06 -1.46 -3.59
CA LEU A 129 -15.81 -1.97 -2.25
C LEU A 129 -15.81 -0.85 -1.20
N SER A 130 -15.15 0.28 -1.49
CA SER A 130 -15.09 1.43 -0.58
C SER A 130 -16.48 2.02 -0.31
N ASN A 131 -17.30 2.18 -1.35
CA ASN A 131 -18.68 2.64 -1.22
C ASN A 131 -19.54 1.63 -0.45
N ALA A 132 -19.39 0.33 -0.72
CA ALA A 132 -20.12 -0.72 0.00
C ALA A 132 -19.74 -0.73 1.49
N CYS A 133 -18.46 -0.62 1.83
CA CYS A 133 -18.01 -0.54 3.22
C CYS A 133 -18.56 0.71 3.93
N TRP A 134 -18.59 1.84 3.23
CA TRP A 134 -19.21 3.06 3.74
C TRP A 134 -20.70 2.84 4.06
N SER A 135 -21.47 2.37 3.09
CA SER A 135 -22.91 2.13 3.23
C SER A 135 -23.21 1.11 4.33
N LEU A 136 -22.46 -0.01 4.37
CA LEU A 136 -22.59 -1.00 5.43
C LEU A 136 -22.34 -0.41 6.83
N ASN A 137 -21.31 0.39 6.99
CA ASN A 137 -20.99 1.00 8.28
C ASN A 137 -22.02 2.04 8.71
N THR A 138 -22.48 2.91 7.79
CA THR A 138 -23.34 4.06 8.10
C THR A 138 -24.82 3.73 8.07
N GLU A 139 -25.27 2.83 7.20
CA GLU A 139 -26.67 2.55 6.98
C GLU A 139 -27.12 1.21 7.61
N LEU A 140 -26.27 0.18 7.58
CA LEU A 140 -26.63 -1.11 8.14
C LEU A 140 -26.20 -1.27 9.59
N PHE A 141 -24.89 -1.24 9.86
CA PHE A 141 -24.36 -1.55 11.18
C PHE A 141 -24.63 -0.47 12.22
N ALA A 142 -24.63 0.80 11.82
CA ALA A 142 -24.99 1.91 12.72
C ALA A 142 -26.47 1.84 13.18
N ASN A 143 -27.34 1.22 12.40
CA ASN A 143 -28.77 1.15 12.65
C ASN A 143 -29.24 -0.16 13.31
N VAL A 144 -28.31 -1.02 13.75
CA VAL A 144 -28.67 -2.21 14.54
C VAL A 144 -29.03 -1.78 15.96
N LYS A 145 -30.33 -1.69 16.24
CA LYS A 145 -30.84 -1.30 17.57
C LYS A 145 -30.66 -2.41 18.62
N ASP A 146 -30.63 -2.05 19.88
CA ASP A 146 -30.59 -2.96 21.04
C ASP A 146 -29.40 -3.95 21.04
N SER A 147 -28.31 -3.60 20.39
CA SER A 147 -27.05 -4.33 20.38
C SER A 147 -26.05 -3.65 21.31
N LYS A 148 -25.42 -4.41 22.22
CA LYS A 148 -24.35 -3.89 23.09
C LYS A 148 -23.08 -3.67 22.36
N GLY A 149 -22.77 -4.55 21.39
CA GLY A 149 -21.62 -4.46 20.50
C GLY A 149 -22.01 -3.95 19.13
N HIS A 150 -21.03 -3.40 18.44
CA HIS A 150 -21.17 -2.88 17.09
C HIS A 150 -20.28 -3.67 16.13
N CYS A 151 -20.71 -3.80 14.87
CA CYS A 151 -19.86 -4.28 13.79
C CYS A 151 -19.35 -3.10 12.98
N ARG A 152 -18.10 -3.18 12.54
CA ARG A 152 -17.48 -2.20 11.65
C ARG A 152 -16.54 -2.88 10.67
N ILE A 153 -16.54 -2.42 9.43
CA ILE A 153 -15.56 -2.81 8.41
C ILE A 153 -14.55 -1.67 8.28
N VAL A 154 -13.28 -2.02 8.24
CA VAL A 154 -12.17 -1.10 8.05
C VAL A 154 -11.36 -1.57 6.85
N LEU A 155 -11.19 -0.71 5.86
CA LEU A 155 -10.30 -0.94 4.73
C LEU A 155 -8.91 -0.42 5.07
N LEU A 156 -7.90 -1.25 4.89
CA LEU A 156 -6.49 -0.84 4.95
C LEU A 156 -6.06 -0.48 3.54
N LEU A 157 -5.83 0.80 3.31
CA LEU A 157 -5.62 1.33 1.97
C LEU A 157 -4.47 2.34 1.94
N ARG A 158 -3.66 2.29 0.90
CA ARG A 158 -2.61 3.28 0.66
C ARG A 158 -3.24 4.61 0.21
N PRO A 159 -2.68 5.76 0.64
CA PRO A 159 -3.21 7.08 0.27
C PRO A 159 -3.25 7.34 -1.25
N ASP A 160 -2.23 6.88 -1.99
CA ASP A 160 -2.16 7.03 -3.44
C ASP A 160 -3.32 6.29 -4.15
N ILE A 161 -3.61 5.06 -3.73
CA ILE A 161 -4.74 4.29 -4.26
C ILE A 161 -6.06 4.96 -3.91
N TYR A 162 -6.23 5.41 -2.66
CA TYR A 162 -7.45 6.12 -2.27
C TYR A 162 -7.71 7.36 -3.14
N ASN A 163 -6.64 8.11 -3.43
CA ASN A 163 -6.74 9.28 -4.31
C ASN A 163 -7.17 8.90 -5.74
N SER A 164 -6.65 7.79 -6.27
CA SER A 164 -7.03 7.28 -7.61
C SER A 164 -8.49 6.85 -7.72
N LEU A 165 -9.17 6.59 -6.59
CA LEU A 165 -10.59 6.21 -6.60
C LEU A 165 -11.53 7.34 -7.04
N ASN A 166 -11.11 8.59 -7.01
CA ASN A 166 -11.92 9.76 -7.37
C ASN A 166 -13.31 9.77 -6.71
N LEU A 167 -13.36 9.44 -5.41
CA LEU A 167 -14.61 9.37 -4.66
C LEU A 167 -15.21 10.76 -4.44
N GLN A 168 -16.52 10.87 -4.62
CA GLN A 168 -17.23 12.09 -4.28
C GLN A 168 -17.12 12.38 -2.78
N ASN A 169 -16.84 13.65 -2.44
CA ASN A 169 -16.66 14.11 -1.06
C ASN A 169 -15.55 13.36 -0.29
N ALA A 170 -14.50 12.93 -0.99
CA ALA A 170 -13.41 12.10 -0.46
C ALA A 170 -12.75 12.72 0.79
N ALA A 171 -12.48 14.02 0.77
CA ALA A 171 -11.80 14.72 1.87
C ALA A 171 -12.60 14.66 3.19
N ASN A 172 -13.92 14.91 3.13
CA ASN A 172 -14.77 14.83 4.33
C ASN A 172 -14.94 13.39 4.81
N LYS A 173 -15.08 12.43 3.88
CA LYS A 173 -15.15 11.00 4.25
C LYS A 173 -13.89 10.57 4.99
N LEU A 174 -12.70 11.02 4.57
CA LEU A 174 -11.45 10.76 5.26
C LEU A 174 -11.39 11.44 6.62
N ALA A 175 -11.71 12.73 6.69
CA ALA A 175 -11.65 13.49 7.94
C ALA A 175 -12.48 12.86 9.05
N ASP A 176 -13.67 12.34 8.70
CA ASP A 176 -14.61 11.80 9.67
C ASP A 176 -14.39 10.31 9.97
N ASN A 177 -13.79 9.54 9.05
CA ASN A 177 -13.84 8.07 9.13
C ASN A 177 -12.50 7.37 8.88
N ALA A 178 -11.41 8.10 8.69
CA ALA A 178 -10.11 7.51 8.51
C ALA A 178 -9.18 7.71 9.71
N VAL A 179 -8.29 6.77 9.92
CA VAL A 179 -7.17 6.88 10.85
C VAL A 179 -5.89 6.75 10.04
N PHE A 180 -5.07 7.79 10.09
CA PHE A 180 -3.75 7.75 9.47
C PHE A 180 -2.74 7.15 10.45
N LEU A 181 -2.04 6.10 10.01
CA LEU A 181 -0.92 5.54 10.75
C LEU A 181 0.33 6.41 10.49
N GLU A 182 0.56 7.36 11.40
CA GLU A 182 1.62 8.36 11.25
C GLU A 182 2.97 7.81 11.73
N TRP A 183 3.84 7.49 10.77
CA TRP A 183 5.20 7.05 11.02
C TRP A 183 6.25 8.12 10.70
N ARG A 184 5.83 9.23 10.09
CA ARG A 184 6.73 10.29 9.66
C ARG A 184 7.42 10.94 10.84
N THR A 185 8.64 11.38 10.59
CA THR A 185 9.40 12.16 11.55
C THR A 185 10.42 13.03 10.84
N THR A 186 10.96 13.99 11.56
CA THR A 186 12.08 14.83 11.11
C THR A 186 13.38 14.38 11.76
N TYR A 187 14.49 14.85 11.23
CA TYR A 187 15.80 14.58 11.85
C TYR A 187 15.98 15.28 13.21
N SER A 188 15.18 16.32 13.51
CA SER A 188 15.19 17.01 14.81
C SER A 188 14.30 16.33 15.84
N ASP A 189 13.14 15.79 15.42
CA ASP A 189 12.06 15.41 16.35
C ASP A 189 11.85 13.90 16.43
N TYR A 190 12.71 13.11 15.78
CA TYR A 190 12.54 11.67 15.66
C TYR A 190 12.38 10.95 17.02
N LYS A 191 13.03 11.44 18.09
CA LYS A 191 12.99 10.80 19.42
C LYS A 191 11.57 10.72 20.00
N THR A 192 10.67 11.60 19.60
CA THR A 192 9.27 11.61 20.05
C THR A 192 8.37 10.77 19.15
N SER A 193 8.83 10.37 17.97
CA SER A 193 8.03 9.69 16.94
C SER A 193 7.64 8.25 17.34
N TYR A 194 6.54 7.78 16.77
CA TYR A 194 6.12 6.38 16.92
C TYR A 194 7.12 5.42 16.26
N LEU A 195 7.77 5.84 15.17
CA LEU A 195 8.78 5.04 14.50
C LEU A 195 10.00 4.77 15.41
N TYR A 196 10.50 5.81 16.10
CA TYR A 196 11.58 5.65 17.05
C TYR A 196 11.18 4.80 18.26
N LYS A 197 9.99 5.03 18.81
CA LYS A 197 9.48 4.22 19.93
C LYS A 197 9.33 2.75 19.54
N MET A 198 8.87 2.46 18.32
CA MET A 198 8.77 1.09 17.80
C MET A 198 10.17 0.46 17.66
N ALA A 199 11.13 1.19 17.09
CA ALA A 199 12.50 0.73 16.91
C ALA A 199 13.19 0.46 18.26
N ASN A 200 12.99 1.35 19.25
CA ASN A 200 13.49 1.14 20.64
C ASN A 200 12.91 -0.15 21.22
N ARG A 201 11.61 -0.38 21.04
CA ARG A 201 10.96 -1.60 21.55
C ARG A 201 11.47 -2.87 20.85
N LEU A 202 11.78 -2.77 19.55
CA LEU A 202 12.37 -3.88 18.80
C LEU A 202 13.78 -4.23 19.33
N LEU A 203 14.62 -3.24 19.56
CA LEU A 203 15.97 -3.43 20.10
C LEU A 203 15.98 -3.95 21.56
N SER A 204 15.01 -3.57 22.37
CA SER A 204 14.89 -3.95 23.77
C SER A 204 14.12 -5.24 24.03
N TYR A 205 13.60 -5.92 23.01
CA TYR A 205 12.61 -7.00 23.14
C TYR A 205 13.03 -8.17 24.04
N ASN A 206 14.30 -8.55 24.07
CA ASN A 206 14.80 -9.68 24.88
C ASN A 206 15.68 -9.21 26.05
N GLN A 207 15.63 -7.94 26.43
CA GLN A 207 16.43 -7.44 27.54
C GLN A 207 15.62 -7.42 28.83
N GLU A 208 16.13 -8.08 29.88
CA GLU A 208 15.49 -8.15 31.21
C GLU A 208 15.38 -6.78 31.90
N LYS A 209 16.03 -5.74 31.41
CA LYS A 209 16.04 -4.39 32.00
C LYS A 209 15.45 -3.36 31.04
N ASN A 210 14.21 -2.97 31.31
CA ASN A 210 13.54 -1.81 30.70
C ASN A 210 14.17 -0.45 31.12
N ILE A 211 15.48 -0.33 31.29
CA ILE A 211 16.10 0.78 32.04
C ILE A 211 17.04 1.61 31.16
N PHE A 212 17.03 1.48 29.83
CA PHE A 212 17.90 2.34 29.03
C PHE A 212 17.14 3.57 28.56
N PRO A 213 17.55 4.78 28.94
CA PRO A 213 16.95 6.03 28.41
C PRO A 213 17.14 6.15 26.89
N ASP A 214 18.20 5.55 26.34
CA ASP A 214 18.43 5.47 24.89
C ASP A 214 19.14 4.15 24.53
N ILE A 215 18.37 3.13 24.17
CA ILE A 215 18.87 1.80 23.78
C ILE A 215 19.80 1.86 22.56
N TRP A 216 19.72 2.92 21.77
CA TRP A 216 20.56 3.10 20.58
C TRP A 216 22.04 3.27 20.95
N GLU A 217 22.35 3.93 22.05
CA GLU A 217 23.75 4.13 22.51
C GLU A 217 24.41 2.80 22.93
N GLU A 218 23.61 1.81 23.34
CA GLU A 218 24.10 0.45 23.62
C GLU A 218 24.54 -0.28 22.36
N TYR A 219 23.76 -0.13 21.27
CA TYR A 219 23.99 -0.86 20.03
C TYR A 219 24.81 -0.10 18.99
N PHE A 220 24.85 1.23 19.07
CA PHE A 220 25.48 2.07 18.07
C PHE A 220 26.40 3.11 18.69
N ASP A 221 27.66 3.01 18.35
CA ASP A 221 28.71 3.95 18.77
C ASP A 221 29.24 4.68 17.53
N TRP A 222 28.33 5.30 16.79
CA TRP A 222 28.66 5.93 15.53
C TRP A 222 29.04 7.39 15.73
N ASP A 223 30.28 7.73 15.46
CA ASP A 223 30.77 9.10 15.43
C ASP A 223 30.60 9.68 14.02
N ILE A 224 29.38 10.15 13.73
CA ILE A 224 29.01 10.62 12.39
C ILE A 224 29.15 12.14 12.36
N PRO A 225 29.95 12.70 11.43
CA PRO A 225 29.98 14.13 11.19
C PRO A 225 28.58 14.62 10.80
N SER A 226 28.14 15.72 11.41
CA SER A 226 26.84 16.29 11.06
C SER A 226 26.81 16.70 9.58
N SER A 227 25.79 16.24 8.85
CA SER A 227 25.52 16.66 7.47
C SER A 227 25.14 18.16 7.39
N ASN A 228 24.76 18.76 8.50
CA ASN A 228 24.45 20.17 8.60
C ASN A 228 25.59 20.92 9.32
N LEU A 229 26.46 21.56 8.55
CA LEU A 229 27.60 22.36 9.05
C LEU A 229 27.23 23.44 10.09
N LYS A 230 25.95 23.83 10.15
CA LYS A 230 25.43 24.79 11.14
C LYS A 230 24.91 24.14 12.41
N ALA A 231 24.66 22.84 12.40
CA ALA A 231 24.17 22.11 13.56
C ALA A 231 25.39 21.60 14.38
N ARG A 232 25.51 22.04 15.63
CA ARG A 232 26.53 21.56 16.58
C ARG A 232 26.26 20.11 17.09
N LYS A 233 25.22 19.44 16.57
CA LYS A 233 24.84 18.08 16.95
C LYS A 233 25.36 17.09 15.91
N LYS A 234 26.01 16.03 16.38
CA LYS A 234 26.36 14.87 15.57
C LYS A 234 25.10 14.16 15.08
N ASP A 235 25.12 13.63 13.88
CA ASP A 235 24.07 12.75 13.40
C ASP A 235 24.11 11.42 14.20
N THR A 236 22.96 10.81 14.40
CA THR A 236 22.84 9.53 15.11
C THR A 236 22.62 8.38 14.13
N ALA A 237 22.83 7.14 14.57
CA ALA A 237 22.53 5.98 13.76
C ALA A 237 21.09 6.00 13.24
N PHE A 238 20.14 6.42 14.07
CA PHE A 238 18.73 6.50 13.62
C PHE A 238 18.50 7.55 12.53
N THR A 239 19.20 8.70 12.60
CA THR A 239 19.12 9.70 11.52
C THR A 239 19.70 9.18 10.21
N GLU A 240 20.76 8.37 10.24
CA GLU A 240 21.28 7.69 9.05
C GLU A 240 20.26 6.71 8.47
N PHE A 241 19.55 5.95 9.33
CA PHE A 241 18.47 5.07 8.89
C PHE A 241 17.32 5.85 8.24
N LEU A 242 16.96 7.01 8.80
CA LEU A 242 15.95 7.87 8.22
C LEU A 242 16.34 8.41 6.83
N LYS A 243 17.62 8.65 6.56
CA LYS A 243 18.09 9.17 5.26
C LYS A 243 17.82 8.18 4.13
N ILE A 244 18.02 6.89 4.38
CA ILE A 244 17.88 5.85 3.35
C ILE A 244 16.49 5.19 3.33
N SER A 245 15.65 5.42 4.34
CA SER A 245 14.31 4.82 4.49
C SER A 245 13.19 5.76 4.04
N LEU A 246 12.00 5.22 3.89
CA LEU A 246 10.75 5.96 3.70
C LEU A 246 10.00 6.19 5.03
N SER A 247 10.72 6.22 6.15
CA SER A 247 10.15 6.31 7.51
C SER A 247 9.12 5.23 7.81
N ARG A 248 9.27 4.02 7.27
CA ARG A 248 8.37 2.90 7.52
C ARG A 248 8.97 1.94 8.56
N PRO A 249 8.15 1.32 9.43
CA PRO A 249 8.61 0.29 10.37
C PRO A 249 9.42 -0.82 9.70
N ARG A 250 8.96 -1.30 8.55
CA ARG A 250 9.63 -2.36 7.76
C ARG A 250 11.03 -1.97 7.31
N ASP A 251 11.24 -0.70 6.93
CA ASP A 251 12.55 -0.23 6.48
C ASP A 251 13.56 -0.28 7.63
N ILE A 252 13.19 0.19 8.83
CA ILE A 252 14.05 0.15 10.01
C ILE A 252 14.39 -1.30 10.39
N GLN A 253 13.39 -2.17 10.42
CA GLN A 253 13.59 -3.59 10.69
C GLN A 253 14.54 -4.23 9.67
N ARG A 254 14.41 -3.87 8.40
CA ARG A 254 15.25 -4.41 7.33
C ARG A 254 16.69 -3.96 7.44
N ILE A 255 16.92 -2.67 7.73
CA ILE A 255 18.27 -2.12 7.98
C ILE A 255 18.95 -2.92 9.11
N LEU A 256 18.29 -3.06 10.26
CA LEU A 256 18.82 -3.81 11.39
C LEU A 256 19.12 -5.27 11.04
N SER A 257 18.22 -5.90 10.29
CA SER A 257 18.40 -7.30 9.86
C SER A 257 19.60 -7.48 8.93
N ILE A 258 19.79 -6.58 7.96
CA ILE A 258 20.94 -6.63 7.05
C ILE A 258 22.25 -6.41 7.82
N LEU A 259 22.31 -5.39 8.66
CA LEU A 259 23.49 -5.12 9.49
C LEU A 259 23.86 -6.34 10.32
N ARG A 260 22.90 -6.92 11.04
CA ARG A 260 23.12 -8.13 11.85
C ARG A 260 23.65 -9.30 11.02
N ASN A 261 23.05 -9.57 9.87
CA ASN A 261 23.45 -10.68 9.01
C ASN A 261 24.89 -10.50 8.49
N ILE A 262 25.28 -9.30 8.09
CA ILE A 262 26.64 -9.02 7.63
C ILE A 262 27.65 -9.20 8.78
N MET A 263 27.32 -8.75 9.99
CA MET A 263 28.19 -8.92 11.17
C MET A 263 28.40 -10.40 11.48
N ILE A 264 27.33 -11.21 11.48
CA ILE A 264 27.43 -12.66 11.67
C ILE A 264 28.33 -13.30 10.61
N GLN A 265 28.14 -12.93 9.33
CA GLN A 265 28.97 -13.45 8.22
C GLN A 265 30.45 -13.09 8.37
N LYS A 266 30.76 -11.95 8.97
CA LYS A 266 32.14 -11.50 9.25
C LYS A 266 32.73 -12.10 10.53
N GLY A 267 31.96 -12.92 11.28
CA GLY A 267 32.39 -13.51 12.55
C GLY A 267 32.52 -12.49 13.68
N ILE A 268 31.84 -11.34 13.58
CA ILE A 268 31.79 -10.33 14.64
C ILE A 268 30.84 -10.85 15.72
N ASP A 269 31.26 -10.79 16.99
CA ASP A 269 30.49 -11.31 18.11
C ASP A 269 29.10 -10.60 18.19
N SER A 270 28.09 -11.37 18.53
CA SER A 270 26.73 -10.88 18.74
C SER A 270 26.59 -9.89 19.91
N GLN A 271 27.61 -9.76 20.75
CA GLN A 271 27.69 -8.79 21.84
C GLN A 271 28.34 -7.46 21.42
N ASP A 272 28.97 -7.42 20.24
CA ASP A 272 29.58 -6.19 19.73
C ASP A 272 28.53 -5.23 19.20
N LYS A 273 28.84 -3.93 19.31
CA LYS A 273 28.02 -2.87 18.74
C LYS A 273 28.02 -2.95 17.22
N PHE A 274 26.93 -2.48 16.61
CA PHE A 274 26.86 -2.34 15.16
C PHE A 274 27.92 -1.34 14.67
N ASP A 275 28.82 -1.81 13.80
CA ASP A 275 29.89 -0.99 13.26
C ASP A 275 29.39 -0.11 12.11
N TYR A 276 29.74 1.18 12.13
CA TYR A 276 29.42 2.14 11.07
C TYR A 276 30.06 1.77 9.73
N SER A 277 31.23 1.16 9.74
CA SER A 277 31.89 0.68 8.51
C SER A 277 31.07 -0.40 7.79
N VAL A 278 30.33 -1.22 8.54
CA VAL A 278 29.40 -2.22 7.98
C VAL A 278 28.24 -1.52 7.27
N PHE A 279 27.67 -0.48 7.87
CA PHE A 279 26.59 0.31 7.26
C PHE A 279 27.05 1.01 5.97
N GLN A 280 28.29 1.50 5.93
CA GLN A 280 28.90 2.12 4.76
C GLN A 280 29.39 1.11 3.70
N SER A 281 29.47 -0.17 4.04
CA SER A 281 30.02 -1.18 3.15
C SER A 281 29.19 -1.34 1.85
N ASN A 282 29.87 -1.69 0.76
CA ASN A 282 29.21 -2.00 -0.50
C ASN A 282 28.21 -3.15 -0.37
N GLN A 283 28.49 -4.12 0.52
CA GLN A 283 27.58 -5.23 0.76
C GLN A 283 26.25 -4.73 1.33
N PHE A 284 26.28 -3.94 2.41
CA PHE A 284 25.07 -3.37 3.00
C PHE A 284 24.30 -2.52 1.99
N GLN A 285 24.98 -1.63 1.29
CA GLN A 285 24.36 -0.73 0.30
C GLN A 285 23.68 -1.52 -0.84
N ASN A 286 24.30 -2.60 -1.31
CA ASN A 286 23.72 -3.45 -2.34
C ASN A 286 22.49 -4.20 -1.85
N GLU A 287 22.57 -4.85 -0.65
CA GLU A 287 21.46 -5.61 -0.08
C GLU A 287 20.27 -4.70 0.25
N TYR A 288 20.53 -3.50 0.78
CA TYR A 288 19.46 -2.56 1.09
C TYR A 288 18.81 -1.97 -0.17
N SER A 289 19.61 -1.59 -1.18
CA SER A 289 19.06 -1.09 -2.45
C SER A 289 18.24 -2.16 -3.18
N GLU A 290 18.61 -3.44 -3.07
CA GLU A 290 17.83 -4.55 -3.60
C GLU A 290 16.47 -4.70 -2.92
N TYR A 291 16.47 -4.62 -1.59
CA TYR A 291 15.22 -4.58 -0.81
C TYR A 291 14.36 -3.39 -1.21
N PHE A 292 14.96 -2.19 -1.34
CA PHE A 292 14.24 -0.98 -1.70
C PHE A 292 13.60 -1.10 -3.09
N LEU A 293 14.33 -1.59 -4.10
CA LEU A 293 13.82 -1.86 -5.44
C LEU A 293 12.70 -2.90 -5.45
N SER A 294 12.84 -3.98 -4.67
CA SER A 294 11.77 -4.98 -4.52
C SER A 294 10.50 -4.37 -3.92
N SER A 295 10.66 -3.52 -2.90
CA SER A 295 9.53 -2.80 -2.30
C SER A 295 8.87 -1.82 -3.26
N LEU A 296 9.65 -1.21 -4.18
CA LEU A 296 9.11 -0.37 -5.26
C LEU A 296 8.38 -1.22 -6.31
N LYS A 297 8.92 -2.39 -6.67
CA LYS A 297 8.24 -3.32 -7.58
C LYS A 297 6.85 -3.66 -7.02
N ASP A 298 6.77 -4.03 -5.74
CA ASP A 298 5.50 -4.34 -5.07
C ASP A 298 4.53 -3.13 -5.08
N GLN A 299 5.05 -1.93 -4.89
CA GLN A 299 4.23 -0.71 -4.95
C GLN A 299 3.76 -0.38 -6.36
N LEU A 300 4.64 -0.54 -7.35
CA LEU A 300 4.36 -0.25 -8.76
C LEU A 300 3.53 -1.35 -9.43
N SER A 301 3.47 -2.57 -8.89
CA SER A 301 2.63 -3.66 -9.39
C SER A 301 1.13 -3.33 -9.39
N PHE A 302 0.74 -2.30 -8.65
CA PHE A 302 -0.61 -1.76 -8.73
C PHE A 302 -0.87 -1.06 -10.07
N TYR A 303 0.11 -0.35 -10.59
CA TYR A 303 0.02 0.44 -11.82
C TYR A 303 0.47 -0.35 -13.05
N TYR A 304 1.59 -1.06 -12.93
CA TYR A 304 2.23 -1.83 -14.00
C TYR A 304 1.95 -3.33 -13.86
N SER A 305 1.79 -4.01 -14.99
CA SER A 305 1.94 -5.46 -15.07
C SER A 305 3.42 -5.87 -14.87
N GLU A 306 3.71 -7.16 -14.73
CA GLU A 306 5.08 -7.64 -14.59
C GLU A 306 5.91 -7.35 -15.84
N GLU A 307 5.31 -7.47 -17.03
CA GLU A 307 5.97 -7.17 -18.31
C GLU A 307 6.27 -5.67 -18.44
N GLU A 308 5.31 -4.81 -18.14
CA GLU A 308 5.48 -3.36 -18.15
C GLU A 308 6.55 -2.90 -17.14
N TYR A 309 6.68 -3.56 -15.99
CA TYR A 309 7.72 -3.24 -15.01
C TYR A 309 9.13 -3.47 -15.55
N ILE A 310 9.33 -4.44 -16.44
CA ILE A 310 10.63 -4.65 -17.11
C ILE A 310 10.98 -3.43 -17.96
N HIS A 311 10.02 -2.88 -18.69
CA HIS A 311 10.20 -1.65 -19.46
C HIS A 311 10.42 -0.44 -18.55
N PHE A 312 9.66 -0.35 -17.44
CA PHE A 312 9.84 0.73 -16.46
C PHE A 312 11.27 0.82 -15.94
N ARG A 313 11.91 -0.31 -15.68
CA ARG A 313 13.30 -0.32 -15.20
C ARG A 313 14.29 0.32 -16.19
N LYS A 314 13.98 0.31 -17.48
CA LYS A 314 14.80 0.97 -18.51
C LYS A 314 14.87 2.49 -18.34
N PHE A 315 13.88 3.09 -17.73
CA PHE A 315 13.89 4.53 -17.42
C PHE A 315 15.16 4.96 -16.66
N PHE A 316 15.65 4.15 -15.75
CA PHE A 316 16.86 4.46 -14.99
C PHE A 316 18.15 4.42 -15.81
N ASP A 317 18.16 3.70 -16.93
CA ASP A 317 19.35 3.58 -17.80
C ASP A 317 19.65 4.89 -18.56
N TYR A 318 18.71 5.82 -18.62
CA TYR A 318 18.87 7.12 -19.30
C TYR A 318 19.55 8.18 -18.43
N PHE A 319 19.84 7.88 -17.17
CA PHE A 319 20.43 8.84 -16.24
C PHE A 319 21.90 8.51 -15.95
N ASP A 320 22.77 9.51 -16.14
CA ASP A 320 24.19 9.45 -15.76
C ASP A 320 24.42 9.91 -14.30
N SER A 321 23.48 10.65 -13.73
CA SER A 321 23.56 11.22 -12.40
C SER A 321 22.28 10.93 -11.59
N PRO A 322 22.41 10.74 -10.27
CA PRO A 322 21.24 10.62 -9.41
C PRO A 322 20.45 11.93 -9.27
N GLN A 323 21.02 13.07 -9.62
CA GLN A 323 20.36 14.38 -9.62
C GLN A 323 20.29 14.92 -11.02
N PHE A 324 19.14 15.47 -11.39
CA PHE A 324 18.85 15.97 -12.73
C PHE A 324 17.93 17.20 -12.67
N SER A 325 18.03 18.04 -13.70
CA SER A 325 17.22 19.23 -13.87
C SER A 325 15.85 18.91 -14.49
N PHE A 326 14.97 19.91 -14.49
CA PHE A 326 13.68 19.84 -15.17
C PHE A 326 13.82 19.58 -16.68
N ASP A 327 14.78 20.28 -17.34
CA ASP A 327 15.01 20.13 -18.77
C ASP A 327 15.61 18.75 -19.12
N GLU A 328 16.55 18.25 -18.29
CA GLU A 328 17.07 16.89 -18.43
C GLU A 328 15.97 15.85 -18.29
N TYR A 329 15.06 16.03 -17.29
CA TYR A 329 13.92 15.15 -17.14
C TYR A 329 13.05 15.10 -18.40
N HIS A 330 12.73 16.27 -18.99
CA HIS A 330 11.92 16.32 -20.21
C HIS A 330 12.58 15.62 -21.40
N ASN A 331 13.88 15.84 -21.58
CA ASN A 331 14.63 15.18 -22.64
C ASN A 331 14.64 13.64 -22.46
N ILE A 332 14.86 13.19 -21.22
CA ILE A 332 14.87 11.76 -20.88
C ILE A 332 13.46 11.17 -21.00
N TYR A 333 12.43 11.89 -20.57
CA TYR A 333 11.06 11.43 -20.73
C TYR A 333 10.71 11.18 -22.20
N ASN A 334 11.08 12.08 -23.10
CA ASN A 334 10.82 11.92 -24.53
C ASN A 334 11.56 10.71 -25.10
N GLN A 335 12.85 10.53 -24.79
CA GLN A 335 13.62 9.36 -25.22
C GLN A 335 13.04 8.04 -24.67
N TYR A 336 12.61 8.07 -23.42
CA TYR A 336 11.99 6.91 -22.79
C TYR A 336 10.60 6.62 -23.37
N LEU A 337 9.81 7.65 -23.70
CA LEU A 337 8.51 7.50 -24.36
C LEU A 337 8.67 6.88 -25.75
N ASP A 338 9.67 7.31 -26.55
CA ASP A 338 10.00 6.68 -27.84
C ASP A 338 10.32 5.19 -27.67
N TYR A 339 11.13 4.85 -26.65
CA TYR A 339 11.41 3.45 -26.32
C TYR A 339 10.14 2.67 -25.96
N ILE A 340 9.22 3.24 -25.17
CA ILE A 340 7.95 2.59 -24.80
C ILE A 340 7.08 2.38 -26.04
N MET A 341 6.96 3.36 -26.94
CA MET A 341 6.19 3.23 -28.19
C MET A 341 6.71 2.09 -29.08
N ASP A 342 8.02 1.86 -29.09
CA ASP A 342 8.65 0.83 -29.91
C ASP A 342 8.58 -0.58 -29.29
N ASN A 343 8.47 -0.69 -27.95
CA ASN A 343 8.67 -1.97 -27.25
C ASN A 343 7.49 -2.42 -26.39
N ALA A 344 6.54 -1.55 -26.06
CA ALA A 344 5.36 -1.90 -25.28
C ALA A 344 4.11 -1.96 -26.18
N PRO A 345 3.14 -2.84 -25.88
CA PRO A 345 1.91 -2.96 -26.71
C PRO A 345 1.05 -1.71 -26.63
N GLU A 346 1.03 -1.02 -25.51
CA GLU A 346 0.26 0.22 -25.25
C GLU A 346 1.06 1.15 -24.34
N ILE A 347 0.80 2.46 -24.44
CA ILE A 347 1.37 3.45 -23.53
C ILE A 347 0.53 3.44 -22.24
N PRO A 348 1.12 3.18 -21.05
CA PRO A 348 0.40 3.22 -19.80
C PRO A 348 -0.21 4.61 -19.53
N GLU A 349 -1.44 4.65 -18.97
CA GLU A 349 -2.20 5.89 -18.72
C GLU A 349 -1.38 6.93 -17.90
N PHE A 350 -0.64 6.48 -16.90
CA PHE A 350 0.19 7.37 -16.06
C PHE A 350 1.41 7.94 -16.80
N MET A 351 1.67 7.54 -18.06
CA MET A 351 2.67 8.10 -18.96
C MET A 351 2.08 9.03 -20.02
N GLU A 352 0.80 9.38 -19.97
CA GLU A 352 0.16 10.30 -20.95
C GLU A 352 0.85 11.65 -21.06
N SER A 353 1.50 12.10 -19.99
CA SER A 353 2.23 13.35 -19.97
C SER A 353 3.50 13.28 -19.12
N PRO A 354 4.51 14.14 -19.40
CA PRO A 354 5.68 14.25 -18.55
C PRO A 354 5.31 14.54 -17.08
N LYS A 355 4.28 15.34 -16.86
CA LYS A 355 3.82 15.68 -15.51
C LYS A 355 3.20 14.49 -14.78
N SER A 356 2.37 13.70 -15.46
CA SER A 356 1.73 12.51 -14.89
C SER A 356 2.77 11.46 -14.51
N PHE A 357 3.75 11.24 -15.38
CA PHE A 357 4.82 10.29 -15.10
C PHE A 357 5.73 10.77 -13.95
N LEU A 358 6.07 12.06 -13.92
CA LEU A 358 6.83 12.63 -12.80
C LEU A 358 6.06 12.52 -11.48
N GLN A 359 4.73 12.71 -11.52
CA GLN A 359 3.86 12.53 -10.35
C GLN A 359 3.90 11.08 -9.85
N LEU A 360 3.84 10.09 -10.74
CA LEU A 360 3.96 8.68 -10.36
C LEU A 360 5.32 8.39 -9.68
N LEU A 361 6.43 8.91 -10.25
CA LEU A 361 7.76 8.76 -9.65
C LEU A 361 7.84 9.38 -8.26
N TYR A 362 7.19 10.53 -8.08
CA TYR A 362 7.12 11.23 -6.80
C TYR A 362 6.24 10.49 -5.79
N ASP A 363 5.05 10.07 -6.17
CA ASP A 363 4.11 9.34 -5.30
C ASP A 363 4.65 7.99 -4.85
N SER A 364 5.43 7.35 -5.72
CA SER A 364 6.14 6.11 -5.43
C SER A 364 7.42 6.31 -4.63
N ASN A 365 7.77 7.56 -4.28
CA ASN A 365 8.99 7.93 -3.55
C ASN A 365 10.30 7.54 -4.28
N ILE A 366 10.26 7.45 -5.60
CA ILE A 366 11.42 7.20 -6.43
C ILE A 366 12.26 8.47 -6.53
N ILE A 367 11.60 9.62 -6.63
CA ILE A 367 12.24 10.93 -6.73
C ILE A 367 11.89 11.85 -5.57
N VAL A 368 12.76 12.81 -5.36
CA VAL A 368 12.64 13.95 -4.44
C VAL A 368 12.72 15.21 -5.27
N ALA A 369 11.83 16.16 -5.06
CA ALA A 369 11.92 17.48 -5.66
C ALA A 369 12.75 18.42 -4.76
N ILE A 370 13.61 19.21 -5.37
CA ILE A 370 14.56 20.09 -4.69
C ILE A 370 14.40 21.49 -5.26
N GLU A 371 14.12 22.48 -4.41
CA GLU A 371 14.08 23.86 -4.84
C GLU A 371 15.48 24.34 -5.29
N LYS A 372 15.53 25.21 -6.30
CA LYS A 372 16.76 25.62 -6.99
C LYS A 372 17.83 26.22 -6.06
N ASP A 373 17.41 26.79 -4.92
CA ASP A 373 18.33 27.30 -3.92
C ASP A 373 18.97 26.17 -3.06
N GLY A 374 18.56 24.91 -3.29
CA GLY A 374 19.04 23.72 -2.58
C GLY A 374 18.66 23.64 -1.10
N LYS A 375 17.78 24.55 -0.63
CA LYS A 375 17.44 24.61 0.79
C LYS A 375 16.30 23.69 1.18
N TYR A 376 15.36 23.47 0.28
CA TYR A 376 14.15 22.70 0.57
C TYR A 376 14.07 21.45 -0.28
N PHE A 377 13.80 20.32 0.39
CA PHE A 377 13.65 19.00 -0.18
C PHE A 377 12.24 18.51 0.07
N HIS A 378 11.52 18.20 -0.99
CA HIS A 378 10.14 17.74 -0.96
C HIS A 378 10.09 16.24 -1.19
N PHE A 379 9.66 15.50 -0.18
CA PHE A 379 9.49 14.05 -0.21
C PHE A 379 8.01 13.72 -0.11
N SER A 380 7.47 13.01 -1.09
CA SER A 380 6.05 12.64 -1.11
C SER A 380 5.61 11.99 0.22
N TYR A 381 6.36 11.01 0.73
CA TYR A 381 6.02 10.34 1.99
C TYR A 381 6.03 11.26 3.22
N ARG A 382 6.77 12.38 3.18
CA ARG A 382 6.80 13.38 4.27
C ARG A 382 5.68 14.40 4.17
N GLU A 383 5.19 14.67 2.98
CA GLU A 383 4.13 15.65 2.73
C GLU A 383 2.73 15.07 2.87
N LYS A 384 2.58 13.74 2.74
CA LYS A 384 1.30 13.06 2.94
C LYS A 384 0.78 13.28 4.35
N SER A 385 -0.48 13.72 4.46
CA SER A 385 -1.16 13.98 5.72
C SER A 385 -2.66 13.76 5.56
N PRO A 386 -3.46 13.75 6.64
CA PRO A 386 -4.92 13.68 6.52
C PRO A 386 -5.53 14.79 5.66
N SER A 387 -4.91 15.98 5.64
CA SER A 387 -5.34 17.11 4.81
C SER A 387 -4.69 17.15 3.44
N ASN A 388 -3.64 16.37 3.19
CA ASN A 388 -2.91 16.29 1.93
C ASN A 388 -2.50 14.84 1.64
N ILE A 389 -3.45 14.02 1.24
CA ILE A 389 -3.22 12.59 0.97
C ILE A 389 -2.46 12.33 -0.33
N ALA A 390 -2.50 13.29 -1.26
CA ALA A 390 -1.86 13.22 -2.58
C ALA A 390 -1.09 14.51 -2.84
N PRO A 391 0.10 14.68 -2.23
CA PRO A 391 0.92 15.84 -2.47
C PRO A 391 1.36 15.88 -3.94
N MET A 392 1.18 17.05 -4.56
CA MET A 392 1.57 17.27 -5.95
C MET A 392 3.06 17.47 -6.05
N VAL A 393 3.69 16.85 -7.06
CA VAL A 393 5.08 17.11 -7.38
C VAL A 393 5.25 18.57 -7.85
N LEU A 394 6.34 19.20 -7.42
CA LEU A 394 6.73 20.50 -7.96
C LEU A 394 7.20 20.34 -9.40
N TYR A 395 6.45 20.87 -10.35
CA TYR A 395 6.68 20.75 -11.79
C TYR A 395 6.99 22.13 -12.38
N SER A 396 8.26 22.50 -12.36
CA SER A 396 8.73 23.82 -12.76
C SER A 396 10.21 23.80 -13.17
N PRO A 397 10.65 24.67 -14.12
CA PRO A 397 12.07 24.83 -14.47
C PRO A 397 12.99 25.22 -13.30
N ASP A 398 12.42 25.75 -12.23
CA ASP A 398 13.18 26.12 -11.03
C ASP A 398 13.38 24.96 -10.06
N ILE A 399 12.90 23.77 -10.40
CA ILE A 399 13.01 22.57 -9.57
C ILE A 399 14.08 21.64 -10.15
N GLN A 400 14.88 21.07 -9.28
CA GLN A 400 15.73 19.92 -9.55
C GLN A 400 15.12 18.67 -8.92
N TYR A 401 15.45 17.54 -9.46
CA TYR A 401 14.99 16.25 -8.96
C TYR A 401 16.18 15.39 -8.60
N ARG A 402 15.97 14.49 -7.66
CA ARG A 402 16.97 13.51 -7.28
C ARG A 402 16.31 12.18 -6.95
N PHE A 403 16.93 11.10 -7.36
CA PHE A 403 16.49 9.78 -6.92
C PHE A 403 16.69 9.61 -5.42
N HIS A 404 15.82 8.81 -4.79
CA HIS A 404 15.91 8.52 -3.37
C HIS A 404 17.22 7.77 -3.05
N TYR A 405 17.85 8.11 -1.93
CA TYR A 405 19.15 7.54 -1.53
C TYR A 405 19.16 6.00 -1.49
N GLY A 406 18.04 5.38 -1.10
CA GLY A 406 17.91 3.92 -1.07
C GLY A 406 18.04 3.23 -2.44
N LEU A 407 17.95 3.99 -3.57
CA LEU A 407 18.00 3.45 -4.93
C LEU A 407 19.39 3.49 -5.58
N TYR A 408 20.31 4.31 -5.08
CA TYR A 408 21.51 4.69 -5.83
C TYR A 408 22.35 3.52 -6.36
N LYS A 409 22.54 2.47 -5.57
CA LYS A 409 23.43 1.36 -5.96
C LYS A 409 22.82 0.42 -7.01
N LYS A 410 21.56 0.05 -6.88
CA LYS A 410 20.93 -0.95 -7.78
C LYS A 410 20.35 -0.33 -9.07
N ALA A 411 19.97 0.92 -9.04
CA ALA A 411 19.54 1.64 -10.23
C ALA A 411 20.73 2.08 -11.12
N LYS A 412 21.96 1.75 -10.73
CA LYS A 412 23.20 2.20 -11.40
C LYS A 412 23.30 3.72 -11.57
N LEU A 413 22.55 4.44 -10.73
CA LEU A 413 22.47 5.88 -10.76
C LEU A 413 23.77 6.48 -10.20
N GLY A 414 24.59 6.95 -11.09
CA GLY A 414 25.88 7.52 -10.81
C GLY A 414 26.97 6.45 -10.59
N ARG A 415 27.96 6.43 -11.43
CA ARG A 415 29.23 5.84 -11.09
C ARG A 415 29.78 6.69 -9.94
N TYR A 416 29.65 6.23 -8.71
CA TYR A 416 30.50 6.78 -7.66
C TYR A 416 31.95 6.47 -8.08
N ASN A 417 32.60 7.48 -8.60
CA ASN A 417 34.05 7.46 -8.67
C ASN A 417 34.53 7.34 -7.21
N ASN A 418 35.26 6.27 -6.94
CA ASN A 418 35.95 5.98 -5.70
C ASN A 418 36.83 7.15 -5.26
#